data_e5df392c331f16b1d0837f9082fc4b3e
#
_entry.id   e5df392c331f16b1d0837f9082fc4b3e
#
_cell.length_a   1.000
_cell.length_b   1.000
_cell.length_c   1.000
_cell.angle_alpha   90.00
_cell.angle_beta   90.00
_cell.angle_gamma   90.00
#
_symmetry.space_group_name_H-M   'P 1'
#
loop_
_entity.id
_entity.type
_entity.pdbx_description
1 polymer ?
#
loop_
_entity_poly.entity_id
_entity_poly.type
_entity_poly.pdbx_seq_one_letter_code
_entity_poly.pdbx_strand_id
1 'polypeptide(L)'
;MNNQQLIEAAGGLVLNERGNLLMIFRRGKWDLPKGKRDAGESIETCAVREVEEETGLVGVQLMRAVGETNHSYLDPFTNLPTQKTTYWFMMYASSLQPLIPQTSEDISEIRWVSDAAIPMLLADSYPTIREIIAKAGLLVG
;
A
#
# COMPACT_ATOMS: atom_id res chain seq x y z
N MET A 1 -1.05 8.88 31.75
CA MET A 1 -0.60 7.67 31.05
C MET A 1 -1.18 7.62 29.66
N ASN A 2 -0.35 7.31 28.69
CA ASN A 2 -0.81 7.23 27.32
C ASN A 2 -1.30 5.80 27.03
N ASN A 3 -2.61 5.63 26.80
CA ASN A 3 -3.21 4.34 26.48
C ASN A 3 -3.33 4.13 24.96
N GLN A 4 -2.55 4.89 24.20
CA GLN A 4 -2.59 4.80 22.76
C GLN A 4 -1.94 3.50 22.26
N GLN A 5 -2.58 2.83 21.31
CA GLN A 5 -2.01 1.70 20.61
C GLN A 5 -1.14 2.19 19.44
N LEU A 6 0.01 1.56 19.26
CA LEU A 6 0.89 1.84 18.12
C LEU A 6 0.93 0.60 17.24
N ILE A 7 0.53 0.77 15.97
CA ILE A 7 0.51 -0.32 15.01
C ILE A 7 1.44 0.04 13.86
N GLU A 8 2.30 -0.90 13.47
CA GLU A 8 3.16 -0.77 12.32
C GLU A 8 2.63 -1.60 11.16
N ALA A 9 2.67 -1.00 9.98
CA ALA A 9 2.31 -1.66 8.73
C ALA A 9 3.34 -1.30 7.68
N ALA A 10 3.36 -2.03 6.58
CA ALA A 10 4.24 -1.72 5.47
C ALA A 10 3.57 -2.09 4.16
N GLY A 11 3.96 -1.42 3.09
CA GLY A 11 3.41 -1.65 1.78
C GLY A 11 4.30 -1.13 0.68
N GLY A 12 3.79 -1.20 -0.54
CA GLY A 12 4.60 -0.91 -1.70
C GLY A 12 3.92 -0.06 -2.76
N LEU A 13 4.77 0.77 -3.40
CA LEU A 13 4.46 1.40 -4.66
C LEU A 13 5.17 0.56 -5.71
N VAL A 14 4.43 -0.34 -6.35
CA VAL A 14 5.00 -1.33 -7.25
C VAL A 14 4.91 -0.82 -8.68
N LEU A 15 6.04 -0.70 -9.35
CA LEU A 15 6.11 -0.36 -10.76
C LEU A 15 6.44 -1.60 -11.58
N ASN A 16 5.92 -1.65 -12.80
CA ASN A 16 6.26 -2.71 -13.73
C ASN A 16 7.28 -2.21 -14.77
N GLU A 17 7.57 -3.04 -15.79
CA GLU A 17 8.54 -2.74 -16.83
C GLU A 17 8.16 -1.52 -17.69
N ARG A 18 6.90 -1.08 -17.62
CA ARG A 18 6.42 0.12 -18.34
C ARG A 18 6.36 1.35 -17.44
N GLY A 19 6.79 1.22 -16.19
CA GLY A 19 6.66 2.29 -15.21
C GLY A 19 5.25 2.54 -14.72
N ASN A 20 4.32 1.61 -14.95
CA ASN A 20 2.94 1.74 -14.44
C ASN A 20 2.88 1.31 -12.99
N LEU A 21 2.05 2.03 -12.22
CA LEU A 21 1.88 1.81 -10.78
C LEU A 21 0.74 0.83 -10.53
N LEU A 22 0.99 -0.17 -9.69
CA LEU A 22 -0.07 -1.08 -9.27
C LEU A 22 -0.94 -0.40 -8.21
N MET A 23 -2.25 -0.39 -8.45
CA MET A 23 -3.22 0.12 -7.49
C MET A 23 -4.30 -0.92 -7.26
N ILE A 24 -4.82 -0.96 -6.04
CA ILE A 24 -5.90 -1.86 -5.65
C ILE A 24 -7.17 -1.05 -5.41
N PHE A 25 -8.33 -1.64 -5.74
CA PHE A 25 -9.63 -1.04 -5.43
C PHE A 25 -10.24 -1.81 -4.27
N ARG A 26 -10.49 -1.09 -3.17
CA ARG A 26 -10.93 -1.69 -1.93
C ARG A 26 -11.95 -0.79 -1.27
N ARG A 27 -13.13 -1.33 -0.99
CA ARG A 27 -14.22 -0.61 -0.30
C ARG A 27 -14.57 0.73 -0.97
N GLY A 28 -14.60 0.74 -2.30
CA GLY A 28 -14.96 1.93 -3.07
C GLY A 28 -13.85 2.96 -3.24
N LYS A 29 -12.63 2.63 -2.84
CA LYS A 29 -11.49 3.55 -2.92
C LYS A 29 -10.28 2.90 -3.57
N TRP A 30 -9.55 3.68 -4.35
CA TRP A 30 -8.26 3.26 -4.86
C TRP A 30 -7.20 3.43 -3.77
N ASP A 31 -6.37 2.41 -3.62
CA ASP A 31 -5.42 2.30 -2.53
C ASP A 31 -4.15 1.61 -3.04
N LEU A 32 -3.17 1.47 -2.17
CA LEU A 32 -1.94 0.73 -2.45
C LEU A 32 -1.86 -0.49 -1.54
N PRO A 33 -1.25 -1.60 -1.99
CA PRO A 33 -1.16 -2.81 -1.18
C PRO A 33 -0.28 -2.61 0.04
N LYS A 34 -0.76 -3.05 1.18
CA LYS A 34 -0.11 -2.90 2.50
C LYS A 34 -0.78 -3.78 3.52
N GLY A 35 -0.12 -3.97 4.65
CA GLY A 35 -0.73 -4.66 5.77
C GLY A 35 0.14 -4.60 7.02
N LYS A 36 -0.38 -5.15 8.11
CA LYS A 36 0.24 -5.09 9.42
C LYS A 36 1.49 -5.97 9.51
N ARG A 37 2.49 -5.47 10.24
CA ARG A 37 3.71 -6.23 10.52
C ARG A 37 3.41 -7.35 11.51
N ASP A 38 3.91 -8.53 11.21
CA ASP A 38 3.86 -9.66 12.13
C ASP A 38 4.99 -9.55 13.15
N ALA A 39 4.80 -10.16 14.32
CA ALA A 39 5.82 -10.17 15.36
C ALA A 39 7.11 -10.80 14.84
N GLY A 40 8.24 -10.13 15.09
CA GLY A 40 9.55 -10.60 14.66
C GLY A 40 9.89 -10.38 13.20
N GLU A 41 8.97 -9.85 12.43
CA GLU A 41 9.15 -9.57 11.01
C GLU A 41 9.78 -8.19 10.82
N SER A 42 10.73 -8.06 9.88
CA SER A 42 11.26 -6.73 9.53
C SER A 42 10.20 -5.96 8.73
N ILE A 43 10.31 -4.64 8.73
CA ILE A 43 9.41 -3.78 7.96
C ILE A 43 9.52 -4.09 6.45
N GLU A 44 10.75 -4.33 5.96
CA GLU A 44 10.97 -4.65 4.54
C GLU A 44 10.33 -5.98 4.16
N THR A 45 10.48 -7.00 5.00
CA THR A 45 9.85 -8.31 4.77
C THR A 45 8.32 -8.18 4.80
N CYS A 46 7.80 -7.43 5.76
CA CYS A 46 6.37 -7.16 5.85
C CYS A 46 5.84 -6.51 4.56
N ALA A 47 6.56 -5.51 4.05
CA ALA A 47 6.13 -4.79 2.85
C ALA A 47 6.00 -5.73 1.66
N VAL A 48 7.01 -6.55 1.39
CA VAL A 48 7.00 -7.49 0.27
C VAL A 48 5.92 -8.55 0.47
N ARG A 49 5.83 -9.12 1.68
CA ARG A 49 4.85 -10.16 1.99
C ARG A 49 3.42 -9.65 1.76
N GLU A 50 3.10 -8.47 2.29
CA GLU A 50 1.75 -7.90 2.17
C GLU A 50 1.40 -7.58 0.72
N VAL A 51 2.36 -7.04 -0.04
CA VAL A 51 2.13 -6.77 -1.45
C VAL A 51 1.80 -8.08 -2.19
N GLU A 52 2.59 -9.13 -1.95
CA GLU A 52 2.37 -10.41 -2.62
C GLU A 52 1.05 -11.05 -2.22
N GLU A 53 0.68 -10.98 -0.94
CA GLU A 53 -0.59 -11.53 -0.45
C GLU A 53 -1.79 -10.82 -1.06
N GLU A 54 -1.76 -9.50 -1.12
CA GLU A 54 -2.90 -8.71 -1.58
C GLU A 54 -3.09 -8.72 -3.09
N THR A 55 -2.03 -8.98 -3.85
CA THR A 55 -2.05 -8.84 -5.31
C THR A 55 -1.84 -10.13 -6.09
N GLY A 56 -1.34 -11.18 -5.43
CA GLY A 56 -0.95 -12.41 -6.12
C GLY A 56 0.39 -12.34 -6.84
N LEU A 57 1.07 -11.19 -6.78
CA LEU A 57 2.41 -11.08 -7.37
C LEU A 57 3.40 -11.99 -6.65
N VAL A 58 4.38 -12.50 -7.38
CA VAL A 58 5.50 -13.26 -6.82
C VAL A 58 6.81 -12.64 -7.29
N GLY A 59 7.87 -12.79 -6.49
CA GLY A 59 9.18 -12.28 -6.85
C GLY A 59 9.26 -10.76 -6.87
N VAL A 60 8.47 -10.10 -6.04
CA VAL A 60 8.49 -8.63 -5.96
C VAL A 60 9.83 -8.18 -5.41
N GLN A 61 10.46 -7.22 -6.10
CA GLN A 61 11.77 -6.69 -5.71
C GLN A 61 11.61 -5.37 -4.97
N LEU A 62 12.15 -5.31 -3.76
CA LEU A 62 12.18 -4.08 -2.97
C LEU A 62 13.34 -3.21 -3.48
N MET A 63 13.05 -1.96 -3.85
CA MET A 63 14.04 -1.07 -4.46
C MET A 63 14.60 -0.05 -3.45
N ARG A 64 13.72 0.70 -2.78
CA ARG A 64 14.14 1.74 -1.83
C ARG A 64 12.99 2.17 -0.95
N ALA A 65 13.30 2.75 0.20
CA ALA A 65 12.30 3.37 1.07
C ALA A 65 11.83 4.69 0.46
N VAL A 66 10.54 4.95 0.58
CA VAL A 66 9.93 6.21 0.12
C VAL A 66 9.63 7.12 1.31
N GLY A 67 9.00 6.57 2.34
CA GLY A 67 8.61 7.33 3.51
C GLY A 67 7.52 6.63 4.28
N GLU A 68 6.87 7.36 5.17
CA GLU A 68 5.81 6.80 6.00
C GLU A 68 4.57 7.70 5.99
N THR A 69 3.42 7.08 6.24
CA THR A 69 2.17 7.78 6.47
C THR A 69 1.60 7.38 7.80
N ASN A 70 0.81 8.26 8.41
CA ASN A 70 0.22 8.03 9.73
C ASN A 70 -1.30 8.15 9.65
N HIS A 71 -1.96 7.28 10.39
CA HIS A 71 -3.40 7.27 10.48
C HIS A 71 -3.81 7.05 11.92
N SER A 72 -4.64 7.96 12.46
CA SER A 72 -5.14 7.88 13.84
C SER A 72 -6.62 7.54 13.81
N TYR A 73 -7.01 6.59 14.65
CA TYR A 73 -8.40 6.14 14.71
C TYR A 73 -8.68 5.48 16.06
N LEU A 74 -9.96 5.28 16.34
CA LEU A 74 -10.41 4.51 17.51
C LEU A 74 -10.58 3.06 17.08
N ASP A 75 -9.81 2.15 17.70
CA ASP A 75 -9.88 0.72 17.36
C ASP A 75 -11.24 0.17 17.76
N PRO A 76 -12.03 -0.38 16.83
CA PRO A 76 -13.36 -0.90 17.11
C PRO A 76 -13.36 -2.12 18.03
N PHE A 77 -12.25 -2.84 18.13
CA PHE A 77 -12.17 -4.06 18.96
C PHE A 77 -11.69 -3.75 20.37
N THR A 78 -10.73 -2.87 20.55
CA THR A 78 -10.16 -2.55 21.86
C THR A 78 -10.71 -1.26 22.46
N ASN A 79 -11.38 -0.44 21.65
CA ASN A 79 -11.88 0.88 22.03
C ASN A 79 -10.76 1.82 22.50
N LEU A 80 -9.55 1.62 22.01
CA LEU A 80 -8.39 2.45 22.34
C LEU A 80 -8.03 3.37 21.19
N PRO A 81 -7.57 4.60 21.48
CA PRO A 81 -6.98 5.44 20.45
C PRO A 81 -5.77 4.72 19.83
N THR A 82 -5.69 4.69 18.52
CA THR A 82 -4.67 3.94 17.80
C THR A 82 -3.99 4.83 16.77
N GLN A 83 -2.67 4.75 16.72
CA GLN A 83 -1.89 5.36 15.66
C GLN A 83 -1.25 4.25 14.84
N LYS A 84 -1.53 4.25 13.54
CA LYS A 84 -0.96 3.29 12.60
C LYS A 84 0.02 4.02 11.71
N THR A 85 1.27 3.56 11.73
CA THR A 85 2.31 4.05 10.84
C THR A 85 2.53 3.03 9.74
N THR A 86 2.40 3.44 8.49
CA THR A 86 2.67 2.59 7.35
C THR A 86 3.95 3.04 6.67
N TYR A 87 4.90 2.11 6.53
CA TYR A 87 6.19 2.34 5.90
C TYR A 87 6.09 1.90 4.44
N TRP A 88 6.45 2.78 3.52
CA TRP A 88 6.26 2.57 2.09
C TRP A 88 7.58 2.42 1.36
N PHE A 89 7.60 1.48 0.43
CA PHE A 89 8.79 1.18 -0.36
C PHE A 89 8.47 1.18 -1.84
N MET A 90 9.40 1.70 -2.64
CA MET A 90 9.35 1.53 -4.08
C MET A 90 9.74 0.09 -4.41
N MET A 91 8.93 -0.57 -5.24
CA MET A 91 9.14 -1.96 -5.60
C MET A 91 9.00 -2.15 -7.11
N TYR A 92 9.49 -3.30 -7.59
CA TYR A 92 9.36 -3.68 -8.99
C TYR A 92 8.79 -5.09 -9.10
N ALA A 93 7.89 -5.27 -10.06
CA ALA A 93 7.38 -6.59 -10.43
C ALA A 93 6.99 -6.60 -11.90
N SER A 94 7.14 -7.75 -12.56
CA SER A 94 6.73 -7.91 -13.95
C SER A 94 5.21 -7.92 -14.08
N SER A 95 4.69 -7.25 -15.11
CA SER A 95 3.27 -7.29 -15.44
C SER A 95 2.84 -8.59 -16.14
N LEU A 96 3.78 -9.49 -16.44
CA LEU A 96 3.50 -10.72 -17.17
C LEU A 96 2.89 -11.83 -16.31
N GLN A 97 2.71 -11.58 -15.01
CA GLN A 97 2.09 -12.54 -14.11
C GLN A 97 0.65 -12.14 -13.81
N PRO A 98 -0.22 -13.11 -13.46
CA PRO A 98 -1.62 -12.79 -13.16
C PRO A 98 -1.74 -11.99 -11.86
N LEU A 99 -2.75 -11.12 -11.81
CA LEU A 99 -3.11 -10.40 -10.60
C LEU A 99 -4.30 -11.10 -9.97
N ILE A 100 -4.19 -11.42 -8.67
CA ILE A 100 -5.21 -12.17 -7.95
C ILE A 100 -5.62 -11.35 -6.73
N PRO A 101 -6.76 -10.63 -6.79
CA PRO A 101 -7.20 -9.83 -5.64
C PRO A 101 -7.47 -10.68 -4.42
N GLN A 102 -6.98 -10.24 -3.26
CA GLN A 102 -7.28 -10.90 -1.99
C GLN A 102 -8.67 -10.48 -1.52
N THR A 103 -9.68 -11.25 -1.91
CA THR A 103 -11.08 -10.89 -1.64
C THR A 103 -11.43 -10.90 -0.16
N SER A 104 -10.71 -11.68 0.66
CA SER A 104 -10.88 -11.70 2.11
C SER A 104 -10.51 -10.36 2.75
N GLU A 105 -9.73 -9.52 2.06
CA GLU A 105 -9.38 -8.16 2.49
C GLU A 105 -10.20 -7.10 1.74
N ASP A 106 -11.31 -7.49 1.13
CA ASP A 106 -12.22 -6.60 0.39
C ASP A 106 -11.60 -5.95 -0.84
N ILE A 107 -10.54 -6.55 -1.38
CA ILE A 107 -9.93 -6.08 -2.63
C ILE A 107 -10.73 -6.68 -3.78
N SER A 108 -11.35 -5.83 -4.58
CA SER A 108 -12.22 -6.25 -5.67
C SER A 108 -11.58 -6.09 -7.05
N GLU A 109 -10.55 -5.25 -7.17
CA GLU A 109 -9.89 -5.00 -8.44
C GLU A 109 -8.44 -4.63 -8.20
N ILE A 110 -7.56 -5.03 -9.13
CA ILE A 110 -6.16 -4.60 -9.16
C ILE A 110 -5.87 -4.13 -10.58
N ARG A 111 -5.15 -3.01 -10.70
CA ARG A 111 -4.89 -2.42 -12.00
C ARG A 111 -3.46 -1.85 -12.04
N TRP A 112 -2.79 -2.10 -13.16
CA TRP A 112 -1.58 -1.36 -13.50
C TRP A 112 -2.00 -0.03 -14.10
N VAL A 113 -1.57 1.08 -13.50
CA VAL A 113 -2.06 2.42 -13.83
C VAL A 113 -0.92 3.25 -14.39
N SER A 114 -1.12 3.82 -15.57
CA SER A 114 -0.14 4.73 -16.17
C SER A 114 -0.06 6.02 -15.35
N ASP A 115 1.09 6.70 -15.40
CA ASP A 115 1.29 7.95 -14.67
C ASP A 115 0.24 8.99 -15.05
N ALA A 116 -0.15 9.05 -16.31
CA ALA A 116 -1.18 9.98 -16.79
C ALA A 116 -2.57 9.67 -16.18
N ALA A 117 -2.84 8.41 -15.84
CA ALA A 117 -4.13 7.99 -15.30
C ALA A 117 -4.20 8.05 -13.78
N ILE A 118 -3.07 8.12 -13.08
CA ILE A 118 -3.04 8.14 -11.61
C ILE A 118 -3.91 9.26 -11.02
N PRO A 119 -3.85 10.51 -11.48
CA PRO A 119 -4.65 11.59 -10.89
C PRO A 119 -6.16 11.31 -10.92
N MET A 120 -6.66 10.67 -11.97
CA MET A 120 -8.08 10.34 -12.08
C MET A 120 -8.50 9.36 -10.99
N LEU A 121 -7.68 8.33 -10.71
CA LEU A 121 -8.00 7.34 -9.69
C LEU A 121 -7.92 7.95 -8.28
N LEU A 122 -7.03 8.91 -8.08
CA LEU A 122 -6.87 9.57 -6.78
C LEU A 122 -8.06 10.42 -6.37
N ALA A 123 -9.01 10.70 -7.28
CA ALA A 123 -10.26 11.35 -6.92
C ALA A 123 -11.07 10.49 -5.93
N ASP A 124 -10.93 9.16 -6.00
CA ASP A 124 -11.59 8.21 -5.10
C ASP A 124 -10.53 7.46 -4.28
N SER A 125 -9.71 8.19 -3.54
CA SER A 125 -8.64 7.63 -2.73
C SER A 125 -8.51 8.39 -1.41
N TYR A 126 -7.53 7.98 -0.61
CA TYR A 126 -7.25 8.59 0.69
C TYR A 126 -6.17 9.67 0.56
N PRO A 127 -6.24 10.75 1.38
CA PRO A 127 -5.19 11.79 1.35
C PRO A 127 -3.78 11.23 1.57
N THR A 128 -3.62 10.23 2.44
CA THR A 128 -2.31 9.62 2.71
C THR A 128 -1.76 8.89 1.49
N ILE A 129 -2.62 8.32 0.66
CA ILE A 129 -2.20 7.64 -0.57
C ILE A 129 -1.72 8.67 -1.60
N ARG A 130 -2.45 9.77 -1.78
CA ARG A 130 -1.99 10.87 -2.63
C ARG A 130 -0.65 11.41 -2.15
N GLU A 131 -0.50 11.57 -0.84
CA GLU A 131 0.73 12.07 -0.22
C GLU A 131 1.93 11.19 -0.56
N ILE A 132 1.80 9.88 -0.38
CA ILE A 132 2.93 8.98 -0.60
C ILE A 132 3.26 8.82 -2.09
N ILE A 133 2.26 8.82 -2.96
CA ILE A 133 2.48 8.78 -4.40
C ILE A 133 3.23 10.04 -4.87
N ALA A 134 2.85 11.21 -4.33
CA ALA A 134 3.55 12.45 -4.62
C ALA A 134 4.99 12.41 -4.14
N LYS A 135 5.21 11.90 -2.92
CA LYS A 135 6.55 11.79 -2.33
C LYS A 135 7.44 10.85 -3.14
N ALA A 136 6.86 9.84 -3.76
CA ALA A 136 7.58 8.90 -4.62
C ALA A 136 7.95 9.51 -5.99
N GLY A 137 7.45 10.70 -6.29
CA GLY A 137 7.70 11.36 -7.58
C GLY A 137 6.84 10.85 -8.71
N LEU A 138 5.72 10.22 -8.39
CA LEU A 138 4.83 9.61 -9.38
C LEU A 138 3.66 10.50 -9.79
N LEU A 139 3.50 11.65 -9.16
CA LEU A 139 2.52 12.66 -9.57
C LEU A 139 3.24 13.75 -10.34
N VAL A 140 2.83 13.96 -11.58
CA VAL A 140 3.40 14.98 -12.45
C VAL A 140 2.52 16.24 -12.36
N GLY A 141 3.14 17.33 -12.11
CA GLY A 141 2.51 18.63 -12.15
C GLY A 141 1.96 19.17 -10.94
#